data_bb71c1f2a4af135d120a90d560a09c49
#
_entry.id   bb71c1f2a4af135d120a90d560a09c49
#
_cell.length_a   1.000
_cell.length_b   1.000
_cell.length_c   1.000
_cell.angle_alpha   90.00
_cell.angle_beta   90.00
_cell.angle_gamma   90.00
#
_symmetry.space_group_name_H-M   'P 1'
#
loop_
_entity.id
_entity.type
_entity.pdbx_description
1 polymer ?
#
loop_
_entity_poly.entity_id
_entity_poly.type
_entity_poly.pdbx_seq_one_letter_code
_entity_poly.pdbx_strand_id
1 'polypeptide(L)'
;MLNSAKTFWLRLKIEVRIKIKGRIINIVSNIFYVEVKDKIYECTSRGIFKTKEEKPVVGDNVLIEVENEKGNITEIVDRQKYIKRPKMANLTQLVLVVSSKNPMPDLLMLDKQLAFAKFLNVKPIIVINKIDLDENEADNIEKIYSNIGYTIVKTNAKGNINIEELKKYLKGNISGFSGNSGVGKSTLINSIFEKEETVEGEISKKNSKGKNTTTSVKLYKIGDESYIADTPGFSNFDIYEIPYKELYKYFIEFNEYVGNCEYQDCTHIKEEICGIKKALEKGLISELRYNNFKKIYEELKDKEDHKW
;
A
#
# COMPACT_ATOMS: atom_id res chain seq x y z
N MET A 1 -14.31 -63.10 25.77
CA MET A 1 -14.99 -61.85 25.40
C MET A 1 -14.24 -60.59 25.87
N LEU A 2 -12.99 -60.45 25.58
CA LEU A 2 -12.19 -59.30 26.05
C LEU A 2 -11.34 -58.65 24.92
N ASN A 3 -11.56 -59.04 23.64
CA ASN A 3 -10.77 -58.53 22.52
C ASN A 3 -11.52 -57.54 21.56
N SER A 4 -12.80 -57.28 21.79
CA SER A 4 -13.60 -56.41 20.91
C SER A 4 -13.53 -54.91 21.32
N ALA A 5 -13.26 -54.59 22.58
CA ALA A 5 -13.25 -53.25 23.09
C ALA A 5 -11.94 -52.45 22.71
N LYS A 6 -10.79 -53.15 22.61
CA LYS A 6 -9.53 -52.50 22.20
C LYS A 6 -9.48 -52.12 20.74
N THR A 7 -10.24 -52.79 19.87
CA THR A 7 -10.27 -52.49 18.42
C THR A 7 -11.21 -51.34 18.10
N PHE A 8 -12.16 -51.00 18.96
CA PHE A 8 -13.11 -49.91 18.76
C PHE A 8 -12.48 -48.53 19.09
N TRP A 9 -11.57 -48.46 20.07
CA TRP A 9 -10.87 -47.22 20.43
C TRP A 9 -9.74 -46.82 19.50
N LEU A 10 -9.27 -47.70 18.64
CA LEU A 10 -8.23 -47.41 17.64
C LEU A 10 -8.78 -46.79 16.34
N ARG A 11 -10.08 -46.67 16.17
CA ARG A 11 -10.73 -46.08 14.97
C ARG A 11 -11.24 -44.64 15.14
N LEU A 12 -11.15 -44.09 16.31
CA LEU A 12 -11.48 -42.67 16.57
C LEU A 12 -10.20 -41.88 16.89
N LYS A 13 -9.20 -41.90 16.01
CA LYS A 13 -8.31 -40.76 15.86
C LYS A 13 -9.16 -39.65 15.21
N ILE A 14 -9.97 -38.99 16.00
CA ILE A 14 -10.40 -37.64 15.68
C ILE A 14 -9.11 -36.83 15.76
N GLU A 15 -8.40 -36.72 14.64
CA GLU A 15 -7.36 -35.70 14.51
C GLU A 15 -8.05 -34.37 14.67
N VAL A 16 -7.97 -33.81 15.88
CA VAL A 16 -8.39 -32.44 16.13
C VAL A 16 -7.41 -31.57 15.32
N ARG A 17 -7.76 -31.29 14.09
CA ARG A 17 -6.98 -30.38 13.24
C ARG A 17 -7.20 -28.99 13.79
N ILE A 18 -6.23 -28.51 14.53
CA ILE A 18 -6.26 -27.17 15.11
C ILE A 18 -6.13 -26.18 13.97
N LYS A 19 -7.16 -25.36 13.77
CA LYS A 19 -7.10 -24.23 12.86
C LYS A 19 -6.44 -23.06 13.56
N ILE A 20 -5.39 -22.54 12.96
CA ILE A 20 -4.67 -21.37 13.46
C ILE A 20 -4.75 -20.23 12.46
N LYS A 21 -4.91 -18.99 12.96
CA LYS A 21 -4.95 -17.78 12.12
C LYS A 21 -3.54 -17.32 11.83
N GLY A 22 -3.26 -17.00 10.57
CA GLY A 22 -2.00 -16.43 10.13
C GLY A 22 -2.20 -15.47 8.97
N ARG A 23 -1.12 -14.84 8.51
CA ARG A 23 -1.09 -13.91 7.38
C ARG A 23 -0.22 -14.45 6.26
N ILE A 24 -0.71 -14.39 5.02
CA ILE A 24 0.09 -14.72 3.85
C ILE A 24 1.10 -13.59 3.62
N ILE A 25 2.38 -13.87 3.82
CA ILE A 25 3.46 -12.90 3.65
C ILE A 25 4.17 -13.02 2.30
N ASN A 26 4.09 -14.18 1.65
CA ASN A 26 4.70 -14.42 0.35
C ASN A 26 3.99 -15.56 -0.39
N ILE A 27 4.07 -15.56 -1.72
CA ILE A 27 3.58 -16.65 -2.56
C ILE A 27 4.66 -16.93 -3.61
N VAL A 28 5.13 -18.18 -3.68
CA VAL A 28 6.08 -18.62 -4.68
C VAL A 28 5.47 -19.82 -5.41
N SER A 29 5.22 -19.67 -6.69
CA SER A 29 4.50 -20.68 -7.48
C SER A 29 3.11 -20.95 -6.88
N ASN A 30 2.91 -22.10 -6.24
CA ASN A 30 1.65 -22.49 -5.60
C ASN A 30 1.82 -22.71 -4.08
N ILE A 31 2.94 -22.29 -3.52
CA ILE A 31 3.27 -22.39 -2.10
C ILE A 31 3.02 -21.04 -1.46
N PHE A 32 2.22 -21.02 -0.41
CA PHE A 32 1.89 -19.86 0.39
C PHE A 32 2.72 -19.88 1.67
N TYR A 33 3.47 -18.83 1.91
CA TYR A 33 4.20 -18.63 3.16
C TYR A 33 3.30 -17.87 4.12
N VAL A 34 2.82 -18.58 5.16
CA VAL A 34 1.88 -18.03 6.14
C VAL A 34 2.60 -17.81 7.46
N GLU A 35 2.65 -16.58 7.91
CA GLU A 35 3.18 -16.22 9.21
C GLU A 35 2.09 -16.39 10.28
N VAL A 36 2.44 -17.10 11.36
CA VAL A 36 1.63 -17.27 12.56
C VAL A 36 2.49 -16.88 13.75
N LYS A 37 2.25 -15.72 14.35
CA LYS A 37 3.13 -15.11 15.34
C LYS A 37 4.54 -14.92 14.76
N ASP A 38 5.53 -15.69 15.23
CA ASP A 38 6.93 -15.61 14.76
C ASP A 38 7.38 -16.82 13.95
N LYS A 39 6.44 -17.73 13.62
CA LYS A 39 6.73 -18.92 12.80
C LYS A 39 6.10 -18.82 11.43
N ILE A 40 6.86 -19.18 10.40
CA ILE A 40 6.40 -19.22 9.00
C ILE A 40 6.13 -20.69 8.63
N TYR A 41 4.94 -20.94 8.06
CA TYR A 41 4.51 -22.24 7.57
C TYR A 41 4.44 -22.24 6.05
N GLU A 42 5.00 -23.26 5.42
CA GLU A 42 4.76 -23.52 4.00
C GLU A 42 3.39 -24.17 3.85
N CYS A 43 2.49 -23.49 3.15
CA CYS A 43 1.11 -23.90 3.01
C CYS A 43 0.74 -24.14 1.56
N THR A 44 -0.18 -25.08 1.34
CA THR A 44 -0.91 -25.23 0.09
C THR A 44 -2.36 -24.75 0.28
N SER A 45 -3.05 -24.44 -0.81
CA SER A 45 -4.49 -24.14 -0.74
C SER A 45 -5.29 -25.37 -1.11
N ARG A 46 -6.39 -25.63 -0.40
CA ARG A 46 -7.34 -26.70 -0.76
C ARG A 46 -7.99 -26.43 -2.11
N GLY A 47 -8.41 -27.49 -2.79
CA GLY A 47 -9.07 -27.43 -4.10
C GLY A 47 -10.31 -26.51 -4.15
N ILE A 48 -10.92 -26.21 -3.00
CA ILE A 48 -12.08 -25.32 -2.87
C ILE A 48 -11.80 -23.90 -3.43
N PHE A 49 -10.52 -23.42 -3.38
CA PHE A 49 -10.15 -22.12 -3.95
C PHE A 49 -9.95 -22.18 -5.48
N LYS A 50 -9.96 -23.37 -6.10
CA LYS A 50 -9.92 -23.50 -7.57
C LYS A 50 -11.27 -23.15 -8.20
N THR A 51 -12.36 -23.35 -7.46
CA THR A 51 -13.74 -23.12 -7.90
C THR A 51 -14.33 -21.81 -7.38
N LYS A 52 -13.74 -21.18 -6.36
CA LYS A 52 -14.14 -19.86 -5.86
C LYS A 52 -13.49 -18.75 -6.66
N GLU A 53 -14.22 -17.66 -6.88
CA GLU A 53 -13.70 -16.44 -7.52
C GLU A 53 -12.57 -15.80 -6.69
N GLU A 54 -12.58 -16.01 -5.39
CA GLU A 54 -11.59 -15.45 -4.46
C GLU A 54 -10.44 -16.41 -4.21
N LYS A 55 -9.30 -16.13 -4.83
CA LYS A 55 -8.03 -16.83 -4.55
C LYS A 55 -7.28 -16.15 -3.42
N PRO A 56 -6.55 -16.91 -2.56
CA PRO A 56 -5.67 -16.32 -1.56
C PRO A 56 -4.57 -15.49 -2.23
N VAL A 57 -4.29 -14.31 -1.66
CA VAL A 57 -3.22 -13.41 -2.12
C VAL A 57 -2.37 -12.95 -0.95
N VAL A 58 -1.22 -12.36 -1.22
CA VAL A 58 -0.37 -11.77 -0.18
C VAL A 58 -1.13 -10.68 0.59
N GLY A 59 -1.00 -10.68 1.90
CA GLY A 59 -1.72 -9.79 2.81
C GLY A 59 -3.03 -10.36 3.37
N ASP A 60 -3.54 -11.47 2.81
CA ASP A 60 -4.72 -12.12 3.39
C ASP A 60 -4.43 -12.67 4.78
N ASN A 61 -5.40 -12.51 5.67
CA ASN A 61 -5.52 -13.32 6.87
C ASN A 61 -6.21 -14.63 6.51
N VAL A 62 -5.66 -15.74 6.95
CA VAL A 62 -6.14 -17.08 6.62
C VAL A 62 -6.20 -17.98 7.84
N LEU A 63 -7.09 -18.98 7.80
CA LEU A 63 -7.03 -20.12 8.70
C LEU A 63 -6.26 -21.25 8.02
N ILE A 64 -5.26 -21.79 8.73
CA ILE A 64 -4.49 -22.93 8.27
C ILE A 64 -4.65 -24.12 9.22
N GLU A 65 -4.69 -25.32 8.66
CA GLU A 65 -4.54 -26.57 9.38
C GLU A 65 -3.09 -27.04 9.22
N VAL A 66 -2.39 -27.29 10.32
CA VAL A 66 -0.98 -27.66 10.31
C VAL A 66 -0.83 -29.14 10.62
N GLU A 67 -0.04 -29.84 9.79
CA GLU A 67 0.36 -31.22 9.96
C GLU A 67 1.83 -31.37 9.55
N ASN A 68 2.67 -31.93 10.42
CA ASN A 68 4.12 -32.14 10.16
C ASN A 68 4.84 -30.91 9.60
N GLU A 69 4.62 -29.73 10.23
CA GLU A 69 5.20 -28.41 9.86
C GLU A 69 4.72 -27.84 8.51
N LYS A 70 3.87 -28.53 7.79
CA LYS A 70 3.23 -28.03 6.58
C LYS A 70 1.80 -27.60 6.87
N GLY A 71 1.33 -26.58 6.20
CA GLY A 71 -0.01 -26.03 6.38
C GLY A 71 -0.90 -26.26 5.16
N ASN A 72 -2.22 -26.30 5.42
CA ASN A 72 -3.23 -26.20 4.38
C ASN A 72 -4.14 -25.01 4.67
N ILE A 73 -4.24 -24.06 3.74
CA ILE A 73 -5.18 -22.93 3.84
C ILE A 73 -6.60 -23.49 3.67
N THR A 74 -7.43 -23.25 4.67
CA THR A 74 -8.82 -23.73 4.68
C THR A 74 -9.82 -22.61 4.43
N GLU A 75 -9.45 -21.36 4.82
CA GLU A 75 -10.36 -20.21 4.73
C GLU A 75 -9.57 -18.91 4.64
N ILE A 76 -10.11 -17.93 3.91
CA ILE A 76 -9.66 -16.52 3.92
C ILE A 76 -10.54 -15.80 4.93
N VAL A 77 -9.93 -15.09 5.87
CA VAL A 77 -10.59 -14.41 6.99
C VAL A 77 -10.38 -12.91 6.87
N ASP A 78 -11.44 -12.14 7.10
CA ASP A 78 -11.34 -10.67 7.27
C ASP A 78 -10.60 -9.94 6.14
N ARG A 79 -10.81 -10.32 4.88
CA ARG A 79 -10.31 -9.52 3.75
C ARG A 79 -11.08 -8.20 3.68
N GLN A 80 -10.46 -7.12 4.20
CA GLN A 80 -11.05 -5.78 4.21
C GLN A 80 -10.90 -5.07 2.86
N LYS A 81 -9.77 -5.30 2.18
CA LYS A 81 -9.41 -4.63 0.93
C LYS A 81 -8.72 -5.61 -0.01
N TYR A 82 -8.98 -5.43 -1.30
CA TYR A 82 -8.30 -6.15 -2.35
C TYR A 82 -7.82 -5.18 -3.43
N ILE A 83 -6.54 -5.21 -3.72
CA ILE A 83 -5.91 -4.43 -4.78
C ILE A 83 -5.63 -5.37 -5.94
N LYS A 84 -6.07 -4.98 -7.14
CA LYS A 84 -5.91 -5.80 -8.35
C LYS A 84 -4.50 -5.73 -8.91
N ARG A 85 -3.84 -4.56 -8.80
CA ARG A 85 -2.50 -4.29 -9.31
C ARG A 85 -1.71 -3.41 -8.37
N PRO A 86 -0.67 -3.95 -7.70
CA PRO A 86 -0.33 -5.38 -7.61
C PRO A 86 -1.37 -6.17 -6.82
N LYS A 87 -1.52 -7.46 -7.12
CA LYS A 87 -2.50 -8.33 -6.43
C LYS A 87 -2.10 -8.52 -4.97
N MET A 88 -2.80 -7.85 -4.08
CA MET A 88 -2.62 -8.00 -2.63
C MET A 88 -3.89 -7.66 -1.86
N ALA A 89 -3.94 -8.11 -0.61
CA ALA A 89 -5.01 -7.80 0.31
C ALA A 89 -4.54 -6.97 1.50
N ASN A 90 -5.50 -6.29 2.11
CA ASN A 90 -5.35 -5.64 3.43
C ASN A 90 -4.25 -4.58 3.52
N LEU A 91 -3.85 -3.96 2.40
CA LEU A 91 -3.00 -2.77 2.44
C LEU A 91 -3.74 -1.66 3.21
N THR A 92 -3.11 -1.12 4.26
CA THR A 92 -3.73 -0.10 5.11
C THR A 92 -3.20 1.29 4.83
N GLN A 93 -1.95 1.39 4.35
CA GLN A 93 -1.36 2.69 4.10
C GLN A 93 -0.37 2.69 2.92
N LEU A 94 -0.22 3.87 2.32
CA LEU A 94 0.78 4.16 1.28
C LEU A 94 1.74 5.24 1.75
N VAL A 95 3.02 4.92 1.75
CA VAL A 95 4.12 5.84 2.02
C VAL A 95 4.59 6.40 0.68
N LEU A 96 4.22 7.65 0.41
CA LEU A 96 4.49 8.36 -0.83
C LEU A 96 5.77 9.16 -0.67
N VAL A 97 6.85 8.69 -1.27
CA VAL A 97 8.18 9.28 -1.11
C VAL A 97 8.47 10.24 -2.25
N VAL A 98 8.74 11.49 -1.88
CA VAL A 98 9.22 12.54 -2.77
C VAL A 98 10.57 13.04 -2.25
N SER A 99 11.50 13.44 -3.12
CA SER A 99 12.77 14.06 -2.73
C SER A 99 12.67 15.59 -2.80
N SER A 100 13.33 16.30 -1.89
CA SER A 100 13.48 17.76 -2.00
C SER A 100 14.33 18.15 -3.22
N LYS A 101 15.31 17.28 -3.58
CA LYS A 101 16.23 17.47 -4.71
C LYS A 101 16.87 16.16 -5.14
N ASN A 102 17.31 16.07 -6.37
CA ASN A 102 18.02 14.91 -6.97
C ASN A 102 17.33 13.55 -6.73
N PRO A 103 16.19 13.27 -7.44
CA PRO A 103 15.59 14.07 -8.51
C PRO A 103 14.79 15.26 -7.98
N MET A 104 14.49 16.21 -8.86
CA MET A 104 13.52 17.27 -8.53
C MET A 104 12.17 16.67 -8.13
N PRO A 105 11.44 17.30 -7.19
CA PRO A 105 10.16 16.79 -6.74
C PRO A 105 9.12 16.76 -7.88
N ASP A 106 8.50 15.62 -8.08
CA ASP A 106 7.41 15.44 -9.04
C ASP A 106 6.06 15.49 -8.30
N LEU A 107 5.56 16.71 -8.11
CA LEU A 107 4.32 16.93 -7.38
C LEU A 107 3.07 16.53 -8.19
N LEU A 108 3.17 16.44 -9.52
CA LEU A 108 2.10 15.88 -10.33
C LEU A 108 1.92 14.38 -10.07
N MET A 109 3.03 13.64 -10.01
CA MET A 109 3.01 12.22 -9.66
C MET A 109 2.54 12.01 -8.21
N LEU A 110 2.98 12.85 -7.28
CA LEU A 110 2.51 12.80 -5.89
C LEU A 110 0.99 12.98 -5.82
N ASP A 111 0.43 13.94 -6.56
CA ASP A 111 -1.02 14.19 -6.58
C ASP A 111 -1.81 13.03 -7.19
N LYS A 112 -1.28 12.39 -8.25
CA LYS A 112 -1.83 11.14 -8.79
C LYS A 112 -1.87 10.04 -7.73
N GLN A 113 -0.79 9.88 -6.99
CA GLN A 113 -0.69 8.85 -5.95
C GLN A 113 -1.63 9.13 -4.76
N LEU A 114 -1.78 10.39 -4.37
CA LEU A 114 -2.72 10.81 -3.32
C LEU A 114 -4.18 10.54 -3.73
N ALA A 115 -4.56 10.92 -4.95
CA ALA A 115 -5.89 10.65 -5.49
C ALA A 115 -6.16 9.13 -5.54
N PHE A 116 -5.18 8.33 -5.97
CA PHE A 116 -5.31 6.88 -6.02
C PHE A 116 -5.38 6.24 -4.62
N ALA A 117 -4.59 6.72 -3.67
CA ALA A 117 -4.67 6.27 -2.28
C ALA A 117 -6.07 6.50 -1.69
N LYS A 118 -6.66 7.67 -1.97
CA LYS A 118 -8.03 7.99 -1.56
C LYS A 118 -9.05 7.12 -2.27
N PHE A 119 -8.90 6.86 -3.57
CA PHE A 119 -9.74 5.95 -4.34
C PHE A 119 -9.74 4.52 -3.74
N LEU A 120 -8.57 4.01 -3.38
CA LEU A 120 -8.42 2.71 -2.72
C LEU A 120 -8.87 2.73 -1.25
N ASN A 121 -9.24 3.89 -0.71
CA ASN A 121 -9.49 4.08 0.72
C ASN A 121 -8.32 3.61 1.59
N VAL A 122 -7.09 3.91 1.20
CA VAL A 122 -5.84 3.61 1.90
C VAL A 122 -5.24 4.91 2.42
N LYS A 123 -4.73 4.90 3.67
CA LYS A 123 -4.18 6.10 4.30
C LYS A 123 -2.87 6.51 3.63
N PRO A 124 -2.75 7.71 3.03
CA PRO A 124 -1.47 8.20 2.53
C PRO A 124 -0.63 8.82 3.64
N ILE A 125 0.68 8.64 3.55
CA ILE A 125 1.69 9.39 4.30
C ILE A 125 2.68 9.93 3.28
N ILE A 126 2.94 11.23 3.30
CA ILE A 126 3.93 11.87 2.45
C ILE A 126 5.27 11.87 3.19
N VAL A 127 6.29 11.32 2.55
CA VAL A 127 7.67 11.37 3.06
C VAL A 127 8.50 12.25 2.14
N ILE A 128 8.93 13.40 2.65
CA ILE A 128 9.85 14.29 1.95
C ILE A 128 11.27 13.88 2.36
N ASN A 129 11.95 13.17 1.45
CA ASN A 129 13.28 12.65 1.72
C ASN A 129 14.37 13.56 1.16
N LYS A 130 15.63 13.36 1.61
CA LYS A 130 16.81 14.10 1.21
C LYS A 130 16.74 15.61 1.57
N ILE A 131 16.14 15.92 2.72
CA ILE A 131 15.97 17.31 3.20
C ILE A 131 17.30 18.06 3.32
N ASP A 132 18.42 17.34 3.47
CA ASP A 132 19.78 17.86 3.47
C ASP A 132 20.21 18.49 2.14
N LEU A 133 19.55 18.18 1.04
CA LEU A 133 19.89 18.72 -0.28
C LEU A 133 19.19 20.04 -0.58
N ASP A 134 17.99 20.25 -0.05
CA ASP A 134 17.21 21.48 -0.22
C ASP A 134 16.10 21.58 0.83
N GLU A 135 16.38 22.26 1.94
CA GLU A 135 15.46 22.42 3.05
C GLU A 135 14.30 23.35 2.68
N ASN A 136 14.57 24.42 1.92
CA ASN A 136 13.54 25.37 1.49
C ASN A 136 12.48 24.68 0.62
N GLU A 137 12.89 23.82 -0.31
CA GLU A 137 11.94 23.07 -1.14
C GLU A 137 11.19 22.04 -0.31
N ALA A 138 11.83 21.41 0.68
CA ALA A 138 11.13 20.50 1.61
C ALA A 138 10.04 21.24 2.39
N ASP A 139 10.31 22.46 2.86
CA ASP A 139 9.34 23.30 3.57
C ASP A 139 8.21 23.77 2.66
N ASN A 140 8.51 24.11 1.41
CA ASN A 140 7.50 24.46 0.41
C ASN A 140 6.52 23.31 0.17
N ILE A 141 7.03 22.10 -0.03
CA ILE A 141 6.19 20.88 -0.20
C ILE A 141 5.38 20.64 1.06
N GLU A 142 5.99 20.67 2.23
CA GLU A 142 5.30 20.50 3.51
C GLU A 142 4.14 21.47 3.64
N LYS A 143 4.36 22.77 3.38
CA LYS A 143 3.31 23.82 3.48
C LYS A 143 2.12 23.55 2.56
N ILE A 144 2.37 23.09 1.32
CA ILE A 144 1.28 22.80 0.36
C ILE A 144 0.37 21.69 0.89
N TYR A 145 0.95 20.60 1.39
CA TYR A 145 0.19 19.39 1.71
C TYR A 145 -0.29 19.33 3.17
N SER A 146 0.43 19.96 4.12
CA SER A 146 -0.01 20.02 5.53
C SER A 146 -1.29 20.86 5.69
N ASN A 147 -1.44 21.94 4.94
CA ASN A 147 -2.64 22.77 4.96
C ASN A 147 -3.90 22.01 4.49
N ILE A 148 -3.72 20.94 3.72
CA ILE A 148 -4.81 20.06 3.26
C ILE A 148 -5.15 19.00 4.30
N GLY A 149 -4.28 18.77 5.29
CA GLY A 149 -4.44 17.77 6.35
C GLY A 149 -3.72 16.43 6.10
N TYR A 150 -2.80 16.37 5.14
CA TYR A 150 -1.97 15.18 4.96
C TYR A 150 -0.91 15.05 6.05
N THR A 151 -0.64 13.81 6.48
CA THR A 151 0.49 13.50 7.35
C THR A 151 1.78 13.57 6.55
N ILE A 152 2.76 14.34 7.04
CA ILE A 152 4.04 14.56 6.38
C ILE A 152 5.17 14.20 7.34
N VAL A 153 6.20 13.52 6.84
CA VAL A 153 7.44 13.23 7.56
C VAL A 153 8.62 13.69 6.69
N LYS A 154 9.41 14.63 7.20
CA LYS A 154 10.65 15.08 6.54
C LYS A 154 11.80 14.19 6.97
N THR A 155 12.54 13.59 6.03
CA THR A 155 13.59 12.61 6.32
C THR A 155 14.88 12.89 5.57
N ASN A 156 16.00 12.46 6.18
CA ASN A 156 17.23 12.17 5.47
C ASN A 156 17.62 10.72 5.75
N ALA A 157 17.28 9.82 4.82
CA ALA A 157 17.52 8.41 5.00
C ALA A 157 18.99 8.06 5.16
N LYS A 158 19.90 8.75 4.45
CA LYS A 158 21.35 8.52 4.58
C LYS A 158 21.90 9.00 5.94
N GLY A 159 21.40 10.12 6.43
CA GLY A 159 21.76 10.69 7.72
C GLY A 159 20.96 10.14 8.89
N ASN A 160 20.04 9.21 8.62
CA ASN A 160 19.17 8.57 9.63
C ASN A 160 18.29 9.58 10.42
N ILE A 161 17.93 10.70 9.77
CA ILE A 161 17.12 11.77 10.37
C ILE A 161 15.64 11.42 10.22
N ASN A 162 14.90 11.50 11.33
CA ASN A 162 13.45 11.28 11.44
C ASN A 162 12.95 9.87 11.00
N ILE A 163 13.84 8.87 10.95
CA ILE A 163 13.47 7.48 10.63
C ILE A 163 12.60 6.89 11.76
N GLU A 164 12.91 7.18 13.02
CA GLU A 164 12.10 6.73 14.16
C GLU A 164 10.70 7.37 14.18
N GLU A 165 10.58 8.60 13.71
CA GLU A 165 9.27 9.24 13.54
C GLU A 165 8.45 8.52 12.47
N LEU A 166 9.06 8.21 11.32
CA LEU A 166 8.41 7.44 10.26
C LEU A 166 7.95 6.06 10.79
N LYS A 167 8.80 5.36 11.55
CA LYS A 167 8.44 4.06 12.15
C LYS A 167 7.17 4.11 13.00
N LYS A 168 6.94 5.19 13.74
CA LYS A 168 5.71 5.36 14.55
C LYS A 168 4.45 5.29 13.69
N TYR A 169 4.49 5.85 12.50
CA TYR A 169 3.37 5.80 11.55
C TYR A 169 3.21 4.43 10.88
N LEU A 170 4.30 3.64 10.77
CA LEU A 170 4.25 2.29 10.18
C LEU A 170 3.67 1.25 11.14
N LYS A 171 3.69 1.51 12.44
CA LYS A 171 3.25 0.57 13.47
C LYS A 171 1.79 0.15 13.28
N GLY A 172 1.54 -1.16 13.29
CA GLY A 172 0.20 -1.75 13.13
C GLY A 172 -0.37 -1.67 11.70
N ASN A 173 0.47 -1.36 10.71
CA ASN A 173 0.04 -1.17 9.32
C ASN A 173 0.73 -2.13 8.36
N ILE A 174 0.04 -2.44 7.25
CA ILE A 174 0.66 -2.96 6.04
C ILE A 174 0.92 -1.77 5.12
N SER A 175 2.17 -1.41 4.96
CA SER A 175 2.61 -0.18 4.30
C SER A 175 3.25 -0.46 2.95
N GLY A 176 2.69 0.07 1.88
CA GLY A 176 3.32 0.08 0.56
C GLY A 176 4.14 1.35 0.34
N PHE A 177 5.33 1.25 -0.25
CA PHE A 177 6.18 2.40 -0.56
C PHE A 177 6.08 2.74 -2.04
N SER A 178 5.79 4.01 -2.34
CA SER A 178 5.68 4.53 -3.70
C SER A 178 6.46 5.83 -3.87
N GLY A 179 6.76 6.19 -5.10
CA GLY A 179 7.51 7.40 -5.49
C GLY A 179 8.45 7.11 -6.67
N ASN A 180 8.95 8.15 -7.29
CA ASN A 180 9.81 8.07 -8.46
C ASN A 180 11.13 7.34 -8.21
N SER A 181 11.79 6.92 -9.27
CA SER A 181 13.14 6.35 -9.17
C SER A 181 14.11 7.38 -8.59
N GLY A 182 15.00 6.93 -7.71
CA GLY A 182 16.03 7.79 -7.14
C GLY A 182 15.60 8.68 -5.96
N VAL A 183 14.32 8.71 -5.54
CA VAL A 183 13.86 9.50 -4.36
C VAL A 183 14.37 8.95 -3.03
N GLY A 184 14.94 7.72 -3.01
CA GLY A 184 15.54 7.11 -1.84
C GLY A 184 14.67 6.09 -1.12
N LYS A 185 13.65 5.51 -1.78
CA LYS A 185 12.79 4.45 -1.18
C LYS A 185 13.59 3.29 -0.59
N SER A 186 14.50 2.70 -1.36
CA SER A 186 15.30 1.57 -0.88
C SER A 186 16.19 1.95 0.31
N THR A 187 16.75 3.16 0.30
CA THR A 187 17.55 3.66 1.42
C THR A 187 16.68 3.84 2.67
N LEU A 188 15.47 4.40 2.53
CA LEU A 188 14.50 4.53 3.63
C LEU A 188 14.12 3.16 4.20
N ILE A 189 13.78 2.22 3.34
CA ILE A 189 13.40 0.86 3.75
C ILE A 189 14.57 0.20 4.48
N ASN A 190 15.80 0.29 3.96
CA ASN A 190 16.98 -0.25 4.63
C ASN A 190 17.20 0.40 6.01
N SER A 191 17.09 1.74 6.12
CA SER A 191 17.24 2.43 7.40
C SER A 191 16.16 2.04 8.43
N ILE A 192 14.98 1.63 7.98
CA ILE A 192 13.94 1.09 8.85
C ILE A 192 14.37 -0.27 9.41
N PHE A 193 14.96 -1.14 8.60
CA PHE A 193 15.39 -2.48 9.01
C PHE A 193 16.69 -2.49 9.81
N GLU A 194 17.68 -1.64 9.48
CA GLU A 194 19.00 -1.64 10.13
C GLU A 194 18.96 -1.34 11.63
N LYS A 195 17.90 -0.69 12.12
CA LYS A 195 17.71 -0.41 13.54
C LYS A 195 16.95 -1.48 14.32
N GLU A 196 16.45 -2.49 13.65
CA GLU A 196 15.83 -3.66 14.29
C GLU A 196 16.87 -4.78 14.37
N GLU A 197 17.73 -4.74 15.38
CA GLU A 197 18.83 -5.70 15.62
C GLU A 197 18.37 -7.16 15.89
N THR A 198 17.19 -7.59 15.51
CA THR A 198 16.67 -8.91 15.92
C THR A 198 16.02 -9.77 14.85
N VAL A 199 16.15 -9.49 13.58
CA VAL A 199 15.75 -10.49 12.57
C VAL A 199 16.86 -10.69 11.53
N GLU A 200 17.76 -11.58 11.94
CA GLU A 200 18.69 -12.41 11.16
C GLU A 200 18.87 -12.14 9.65
N GLY A 201 20.08 -11.75 9.38
CA GLY A 201 21.05 -11.98 8.30
C GLY A 201 20.65 -12.48 6.90
N GLU A 202 19.41 -12.76 6.59
CA GLU A 202 19.01 -13.24 5.25
C GLU A 202 18.45 -12.14 4.34
N ILE A 203 17.94 -11.04 4.88
CA ILE A 203 17.26 -10.01 4.08
C ILE A 203 18.27 -9.06 3.43
N SER A 204 19.36 -8.72 4.13
CA SER A 204 20.38 -7.78 3.62
C SER A 204 21.27 -8.38 2.52
N LYS A 205 21.45 -9.70 2.47
CA LYS A 205 22.31 -10.37 1.47
C LYS A 205 21.60 -10.70 0.15
N LYS A 206 20.27 -10.72 0.10
CA LYS A 206 19.50 -11.02 -1.14
C LYS A 206 19.16 -9.80 -1.98
N ASN A 207 19.13 -8.60 -1.41
CA ASN A 207 18.82 -7.38 -2.17
C ASN A 207 20.00 -6.88 -3.03
N SER A 208 21.21 -7.45 -2.90
CA SER A 208 22.38 -7.06 -3.69
C SER A 208 22.64 -7.90 -4.94
N LYS A 209 21.86 -8.95 -5.19
CA LYS A 209 22.05 -9.81 -6.37
C LYS A 209 20.71 -10.17 -7.03
N GLY A 210 20.46 -9.55 -8.18
CA GLY A 210 19.52 -10.12 -9.13
C GLY A 210 18.49 -9.15 -9.66
N LYS A 211 18.76 -8.64 -10.83
CA LYS A 211 17.82 -8.10 -11.80
C LYS A 211 16.83 -9.21 -12.15
N ASN A 212 15.87 -9.47 -11.26
CA ASN A 212 14.73 -10.35 -11.55
C ASN A 212 13.47 -9.51 -11.56
N THR A 213 12.81 -9.48 -12.69
CA THR A 213 11.43 -9.01 -12.90
C THR A 213 10.47 -9.85 -12.05
N THR A 214 10.51 -9.66 -10.73
CA THR A 214 9.63 -10.36 -9.80
C THR A 214 8.32 -9.59 -9.73
N THR A 215 7.29 -10.08 -10.39
CA THR A 215 5.92 -9.56 -10.35
C THR A 215 5.16 -9.95 -9.07
N SER A 216 5.84 -10.50 -8.07
CA SER A 216 5.22 -10.99 -6.84
C SER A 216 5.42 -10.02 -5.68
N VAL A 217 4.32 -9.73 -4.99
CA VAL A 217 4.32 -8.99 -3.73
C VAL A 217 4.92 -9.84 -2.63
N LYS A 218 5.72 -9.22 -1.74
CA LYS A 218 6.20 -9.84 -0.50
C LYS A 218 6.03 -8.87 0.66
N LEU A 219 5.57 -9.38 1.80
CA LEU A 219 5.52 -8.62 3.05
C LEU A 219 6.76 -8.91 3.89
N TYR A 220 7.38 -7.86 4.39
CA TYR A 220 8.47 -7.93 5.36
C TYR A 220 7.99 -7.38 6.69
N LYS A 221 8.08 -8.17 7.75
CA LYS A 221 7.71 -7.76 9.10
C LYS A 221 8.71 -6.74 9.63
N ILE A 222 8.21 -5.66 10.24
CA ILE A 222 8.99 -4.60 10.89
C ILE A 222 8.54 -4.37 12.33
N GLY A 223 7.81 -5.30 12.91
CA GLY A 223 7.26 -5.23 14.26
C GLY A 223 5.93 -5.96 14.35
N ASP A 224 5.31 -5.92 15.53
CA ASP A 224 4.02 -6.56 15.75
C ASP A 224 2.95 -5.99 14.81
N GLU A 225 2.34 -6.89 14.00
CA GLU A 225 1.31 -6.55 13.00
C GLU A 225 1.72 -5.41 12.03
N SER A 226 3.04 -5.16 11.89
CA SER A 226 3.60 -4.07 11.08
C SER A 226 4.41 -4.65 9.93
N TYR A 227 4.06 -4.30 8.69
CA TYR A 227 4.70 -4.87 7.51
C TYR A 227 5.00 -3.81 6.45
N ILE A 228 6.11 -4.01 5.74
CA ILE A 228 6.41 -3.31 4.49
C ILE A 228 6.09 -4.25 3.34
N ALA A 229 5.26 -3.80 2.41
CA ALA A 229 4.99 -4.50 1.16
C ALA A 229 6.04 -4.11 0.12
N ASP A 230 6.91 -5.06 -0.24
CA ASP A 230 7.79 -4.92 -1.39
C ASP A 230 7.02 -5.32 -2.64
N THR A 231 6.75 -4.35 -3.46
CA THR A 231 5.97 -4.52 -4.68
C THR A 231 6.68 -3.82 -5.82
N PRO A 232 7.25 -4.57 -6.76
CA PRO A 232 7.67 -3.98 -8.03
C PRO A 232 6.39 -3.52 -8.77
N GLY A 233 6.03 -2.26 -8.67
CA GLY A 233 4.84 -1.73 -9.34
C GLY A 233 4.08 -0.63 -8.60
N PHE A 234 4.34 -0.40 -7.32
CA PHE A 234 3.83 0.80 -6.65
C PHE A 234 4.47 2.11 -7.16
N SER A 235 5.49 2.04 -8.02
CA SER A 235 6.00 3.22 -8.72
C SER A 235 5.10 3.67 -9.88
N ASN A 236 4.26 2.78 -10.42
CA ASN A 236 3.37 3.07 -11.55
C ASN A 236 1.94 2.70 -11.16
N PHE A 237 1.32 3.49 -10.29
CA PHE A 237 -0.10 3.34 -10.01
C PHE A 237 -0.93 3.60 -11.25
N ASP A 238 -1.84 2.70 -11.53
CA ASP A 238 -2.78 2.83 -12.62
C ASP A 238 -3.97 3.70 -12.16
N ILE A 239 -3.75 5.03 -12.09
CA ILE A 239 -4.79 6.02 -11.75
C ILE A 239 -6.00 5.93 -12.70
N TYR A 240 -5.84 5.22 -13.82
CA TYR A 240 -6.85 5.04 -14.84
C TYR A 240 -8.06 4.18 -14.43
N GLU A 241 -8.05 3.65 -13.20
CA GLU A 241 -9.25 3.07 -12.59
C GLU A 241 -10.22 4.16 -12.09
N ILE A 242 -9.75 5.41 -11.93
CA ILE A 242 -10.58 6.54 -11.51
C ILE A 242 -11.31 7.11 -12.74
N PRO A 243 -12.65 7.14 -12.76
CA PRO A 243 -13.39 7.85 -13.81
C PRO A 243 -13.05 9.34 -13.77
N TYR A 244 -12.70 9.93 -14.92
CA TYR A 244 -12.25 11.33 -14.96
C TYR A 244 -13.26 12.31 -14.35
N LYS A 245 -14.58 12.06 -14.55
CA LYS A 245 -15.67 12.88 -13.97
C LYS A 245 -15.73 12.81 -12.45
N GLU A 246 -15.13 11.81 -11.83
CA GLU A 246 -15.13 11.61 -10.39
C GLU A 246 -13.81 12.04 -9.72
N LEU A 247 -12.81 12.43 -10.50
CA LEU A 247 -11.46 12.76 -10.01
C LEU A 247 -11.50 13.77 -8.85
N TYR A 248 -12.38 14.78 -8.92
CA TYR A 248 -12.50 15.80 -7.89
C TYR A 248 -12.78 15.25 -6.49
N LYS A 249 -13.47 14.11 -6.38
CA LYS A 249 -13.77 13.45 -5.09
C LYS A 249 -12.51 12.98 -4.35
N TYR A 250 -11.41 12.83 -5.07
CA TYR A 250 -10.13 12.32 -4.57
C TYR A 250 -9.11 13.42 -4.30
N PHE A 251 -9.47 14.68 -4.58
CA PHE A 251 -8.79 15.88 -4.11
C PHE A 251 -9.52 16.37 -2.87
N ILE A 252 -9.03 15.95 -1.69
CA ILE A 252 -9.79 16.06 -0.43
C ILE A 252 -10.16 17.48 -0.06
N GLU A 253 -9.33 18.48 -0.43
CA GLU A 253 -9.58 19.90 -0.24
C GLU A 253 -10.72 20.45 -1.08
N PHE A 254 -11.14 19.76 -2.13
CA PHE A 254 -12.25 20.20 -2.98
C PHE A 254 -13.61 19.94 -2.33
N ASN A 255 -13.70 18.97 -1.42
CA ASN A 255 -14.96 18.51 -0.83
C ASN A 255 -15.75 19.64 -0.13
N GLU A 256 -15.07 20.65 0.43
CA GLU A 256 -15.70 21.77 1.10
C GLU A 256 -16.41 22.75 0.12
N TYR A 257 -16.02 22.73 -1.15
CA TYR A 257 -16.43 23.74 -2.13
C TYR A 257 -17.35 23.21 -3.24
N VAL A 258 -17.46 21.89 -3.40
CA VAL A 258 -18.26 21.23 -4.46
C VAL A 258 -19.73 21.65 -4.39
N GLY A 259 -20.31 21.80 -3.19
CA GLY A 259 -21.70 22.21 -3.00
C GLY A 259 -22.04 23.65 -3.47
N ASN A 260 -21.02 24.46 -3.81
CA ASN A 260 -21.18 25.84 -4.26
C ASN A 260 -21.08 25.99 -5.79
N CYS A 261 -21.16 24.91 -6.56
CA CYS A 261 -21.21 24.94 -8.01
C CYS A 261 -22.64 25.14 -8.50
N GLU A 262 -22.79 25.77 -9.68
CA GLU A 262 -24.10 25.97 -10.34
C GLU A 262 -24.72 24.63 -10.78
N TYR A 263 -23.87 23.72 -11.33
CA TYR A 263 -24.31 22.43 -11.86
C TYR A 263 -23.89 21.27 -10.95
N GLN A 264 -24.77 20.28 -10.82
CA GLN A 264 -24.50 19.08 -10.01
C GLN A 264 -23.41 18.18 -10.61
N ASP A 265 -23.27 18.20 -11.93
CA ASP A 265 -22.27 17.45 -12.69
C ASP A 265 -21.06 18.31 -13.10
N CYS A 266 -20.81 19.40 -12.37
CA CYS A 266 -19.69 20.31 -12.59
C CYS A 266 -18.37 19.54 -12.60
N THR A 267 -17.61 19.66 -13.66
CA THR A 267 -16.28 19.05 -13.80
C THR A 267 -15.18 19.90 -13.18
N HIS A 268 -15.51 21.13 -12.80
CA HIS A 268 -14.62 22.13 -12.20
C HIS A 268 -13.49 22.61 -13.15
N ILE A 269 -13.64 22.36 -14.44
CA ILE A 269 -12.66 22.73 -15.48
C ILE A 269 -13.16 23.92 -16.32
N LYS A 270 -14.36 23.78 -16.93
CA LYS A 270 -14.87 24.76 -17.90
C LYS A 270 -15.92 25.70 -17.33
N GLU A 271 -16.67 25.25 -16.35
CA GLU A 271 -17.81 25.95 -15.77
C GLU A 271 -17.39 27.28 -15.12
N GLU A 272 -18.09 28.36 -15.44
CA GLU A 272 -17.78 29.71 -14.93
C GLU A 272 -18.16 29.86 -13.47
N ILE A 273 -19.37 29.44 -13.09
CA ILE A 273 -19.86 29.50 -11.69
C ILE A 273 -19.51 28.18 -10.99
N CYS A 274 -18.27 28.11 -10.49
CA CYS A 274 -17.72 26.91 -9.86
C CYS A 274 -17.19 27.24 -8.44
N GLY A 275 -17.65 26.48 -7.43
CA GLY A 275 -17.21 26.66 -6.03
C GLY A 275 -15.72 26.46 -5.85
N ILE A 276 -15.12 25.49 -6.56
CA ILE A 276 -13.67 25.21 -6.51
C ILE A 276 -12.87 26.36 -7.12
N LYS A 277 -13.29 26.92 -8.27
CA LYS A 277 -12.62 28.07 -8.90
C LYS A 277 -12.69 29.31 -7.99
N LYS A 278 -13.84 29.56 -7.36
CA LYS A 278 -13.97 30.66 -6.39
C LYS A 278 -13.07 30.46 -5.16
N ALA A 279 -12.90 29.22 -4.71
CA ALA A 279 -11.98 28.92 -3.61
C ALA A 279 -10.50 29.11 -4.03
N LEU A 280 -10.16 28.74 -5.26
CA LEU A 280 -8.85 29.01 -5.85
C LEU A 280 -8.54 30.50 -5.91
N GLU A 281 -9.46 31.32 -6.43
CA GLU A 281 -9.32 32.79 -6.50
C GLU A 281 -9.10 33.44 -5.13
N LYS A 282 -9.68 32.84 -4.08
CA LYS A 282 -9.49 33.28 -2.68
C LYS A 282 -8.23 32.72 -2.03
N GLY A 283 -7.41 31.93 -2.75
CA GLY A 283 -6.21 31.30 -2.21
C GLY A 283 -6.47 30.18 -1.18
N LEU A 284 -7.71 29.66 -1.11
CA LEU A 284 -8.10 28.56 -0.23
C LEU A 284 -7.71 27.18 -0.80
N ILE A 285 -7.50 27.12 -2.10
CA ILE A 285 -6.96 25.95 -2.82
C ILE A 285 -5.64 26.35 -3.45
N SER A 286 -4.62 25.50 -3.33
CA SER A 286 -3.32 25.71 -3.96
C SER A 286 -3.45 25.72 -5.48
N GLU A 287 -2.89 26.75 -6.13
CA GLU A 287 -2.86 26.85 -7.59
C GLU A 287 -2.12 25.65 -8.22
N LEU A 288 -1.03 25.20 -7.61
CA LEU A 288 -0.30 24.02 -8.04
C LEU A 288 -1.21 22.77 -8.06
N ARG A 289 -1.94 22.54 -6.97
CA ARG A 289 -2.84 21.39 -6.84
C ARG A 289 -3.98 21.44 -7.86
N TYR A 290 -4.59 22.61 -8.05
CA TYR A 290 -5.63 22.78 -9.07
C TYR A 290 -5.09 22.57 -10.49
N ASN A 291 -3.88 23.06 -10.78
CA ASN A 291 -3.26 22.84 -12.08
C ASN A 291 -2.90 21.36 -12.31
N ASN A 292 -2.44 20.65 -11.29
CA ASN A 292 -2.24 19.19 -11.35
C ASN A 292 -3.56 18.45 -11.54
N PHE A 293 -4.62 18.84 -10.83
CA PHE A 293 -5.97 18.28 -11.05
C PHE A 293 -6.40 18.39 -12.51
N LYS A 294 -6.25 19.56 -13.14
CA LYS A 294 -6.59 19.74 -14.56
C LYS A 294 -5.80 18.80 -15.47
N LYS A 295 -4.47 18.69 -15.28
CA LYS A 295 -3.61 17.80 -16.06
C LYS A 295 -4.02 16.33 -15.92
N ILE A 296 -4.30 15.90 -14.68
CA ILE A 296 -4.74 14.52 -14.39
C ILE A 296 -6.12 14.26 -15.02
N TYR A 297 -7.03 15.21 -14.92
CA TYR A 297 -8.36 15.13 -15.54
C TYR A 297 -8.28 14.93 -17.05
N GLU A 298 -7.48 15.76 -17.74
CA GLU A 298 -7.28 15.65 -19.19
C GLU A 298 -6.67 14.30 -19.58
N GLU A 299 -5.65 13.84 -18.85
CA GLU A 299 -5.02 12.53 -19.09
C GLU A 299 -6.00 11.37 -18.91
N LEU A 300 -6.82 11.39 -17.87
CA LEU A 300 -7.84 10.36 -17.63
C LEU A 300 -8.93 10.38 -18.70
N LYS A 301 -9.36 11.58 -19.13
CA LYS A 301 -10.36 11.77 -20.17
C LYS A 301 -9.88 11.24 -21.51
N ASP A 302 -8.68 11.63 -21.93
CA ASP A 302 -8.08 11.18 -23.19
C ASP A 302 -7.98 9.64 -23.22
N LYS A 303 -7.62 9.03 -22.10
CA LYS A 303 -7.53 7.58 -22.02
C LYS A 303 -8.90 6.88 -22.04
N GLU A 304 -9.93 7.49 -21.48
CA GLU A 304 -11.28 6.95 -21.53
C GLU A 304 -11.86 7.07 -22.95
N ASP A 305 -11.62 8.19 -23.63
CA ASP A 305 -12.06 8.45 -25.00
C ASP A 305 -11.35 7.53 -26.03
N HIS A 306 -10.13 7.03 -25.74
CA HIS A 306 -9.35 6.13 -26.60
C HIS A 306 -9.39 4.66 -26.16
N LYS A 307 -10.31 4.25 -25.32
CA LYS A 307 -10.50 2.85 -24.86
C LYS A 307 -11.19 1.93 -25.88
N TRP A 308 -11.23 2.33 -27.19
CA TRP A 308 -11.83 1.53 -28.29
C TRP A 308 -10.78 0.89 -29.18
#